data_5d08be48b723941158172d9da1867769
#
_entry.id   5d08be48b723941158172d9da1867769
#
_cell.length_a   1.000
_cell.length_b   1.000
_cell.length_c   1.000
_cell.angle_alpha   90.00
_cell.angle_beta   90.00
_cell.angle_gamma   90.00
#
_symmetry.space_group_name_H-M   'P 1'
#
loop_
_entity.id
_entity.type
_entity.pdbx_description
1 polymer ?
#
loop_
_entity_poly.entity_id
_entity_poly.type
_entity_poly.pdbx_seq_one_letter_code
_entity_poly.pdbx_strand_id
1 'polypeptide(L)'
;MLGRGAAAWNAWRAEHDEAPDLSQAALRGLDLSGFDLSQAELRGADLRGTQFCDADLSGAYLEGANLFKAVLDGADLAGARLYGALFLNCAQLIVTRNWQSAFRDDALACGATIPDRK
;
A
#
# COMPACT_ATOMS: atom_id res chain seq x y z
N MET A 1 -6.52 -3.08 16.78
CA MET A 1 -6.77 -1.68 16.36
C MET A 1 -7.35 -1.59 14.95
N LEU A 2 -6.84 -2.39 14.00
CA LEU A 2 -7.37 -2.37 12.63
C LEU A 2 -8.87 -2.65 12.57
N GLY A 3 -9.38 -3.56 13.38
CA GLY A 3 -10.78 -3.95 13.37
C GLY A 3 -11.75 -2.87 13.87
N ARG A 4 -11.23 -1.75 14.39
CA ARG A 4 -12.06 -0.65 14.90
C ARG A 4 -12.37 0.40 13.83
N GLY A 5 -11.87 0.21 12.62
CA GLY A 5 -12.13 1.08 11.49
C GLY A 5 -11.15 2.22 11.34
N ALA A 6 -11.30 2.95 10.22
CA ALA A 6 -10.34 3.98 9.83
C ALA A 6 -10.26 5.14 10.83
N ALA A 7 -11.39 5.59 11.35
CA ALA A 7 -11.40 6.74 12.26
C ALA A 7 -10.58 6.46 13.53
N ALA A 8 -10.78 5.28 14.14
CA ALA A 8 -10.05 4.89 15.35
C ALA A 8 -8.56 4.69 15.04
N TRP A 9 -8.24 4.01 13.94
CA TRP A 9 -6.86 3.79 13.51
C TRP A 9 -6.14 5.12 13.25
N ASN A 10 -6.77 6.01 12.50
CA ASN A 10 -6.15 7.28 12.11
C ASN A 10 -5.93 8.18 13.33
N ALA A 11 -6.85 8.17 14.29
CA ALA A 11 -6.69 8.90 15.54
C ALA A 11 -5.48 8.37 16.32
N TRP A 12 -5.33 7.05 16.36
CA TRP A 12 -4.17 6.41 17.01
C TRP A 12 -2.87 6.81 16.29
N ARG A 13 -2.85 6.76 14.95
CA ARG A 13 -1.67 7.15 14.16
C ARG A 13 -1.26 8.60 14.42
N ALA A 14 -2.23 9.50 14.59
CA ALA A 14 -1.94 10.91 14.83
C ALA A 14 -1.17 11.13 16.16
N GLU A 15 -1.30 10.20 17.11
CA GLU A 15 -0.66 10.30 18.41
C GLU A 15 0.61 9.46 18.55
N HIS A 16 0.94 8.65 17.52
CA HIS A 16 2.08 7.71 17.57
C HIS A 16 2.96 7.91 16.35
N ASP A 17 4.20 8.28 16.58
CA ASP A 17 5.16 8.57 15.51
C ASP A 17 5.68 7.33 14.80
N GLU A 18 5.66 6.17 15.47
CA GLU A 18 6.20 4.95 14.89
C GLU A 18 5.28 4.41 13.80
N ALA A 19 5.87 4.05 12.66
CA ALA A 19 5.13 3.39 11.60
C ALA A 19 4.71 1.99 12.07
N PRO A 20 3.47 1.57 11.75
CA PRO A 20 3.02 0.25 12.17
C PRO A 20 3.78 -0.87 11.46
N ASP A 21 4.12 -1.91 12.21
CA ASP A 21 4.73 -3.11 11.65
C ASP A 21 3.63 -4.15 11.40
N LEU A 22 3.27 -4.28 10.13
CA LEU A 22 2.29 -5.25 9.65
C LEU A 22 2.94 -6.25 8.71
N SER A 23 4.28 -6.41 8.81
CA SER A 23 5.00 -7.36 7.96
C SER A 23 4.45 -8.77 8.17
N GLN A 24 4.29 -9.50 7.08
CA GLN A 24 3.75 -10.87 7.05
C GLN A 24 2.32 -10.98 7.58
N ALA A 25 1.64 -9.87 7.84
CA ALA A 25 0.29 -9.91 8.43
C ALA A 25 -0.73 -10.51 7.47
N ALA A 26 -1.69 -11.24 8.03
CA ALA A 26 -2.79 -11.82 7.27
C ALA A 26 -3.95 -10.81 7.25
N LEU A 27 -4.01 -9.99 6.20
CA LEU A 27 -5.00 -8.92 6.06
C LEU A 27 -5.96 -9.17 4.90
N ARG A 28 -5.98 -10.38 4.40
CA ARG A 28 -6.77 -10.78 3.23
C ARG A 28 -8.24 -10.41 3.41
N GLY A 29 -8.78 -9.72 2.41
CA GLY A 29 -10.21 -9.38 2.36
C GLY A 29 -10.67 -8.31 3.31
N LEU A 30 -9.78 -7.72 4.11
CA LEU A 30 -10.17 -6.65 5.04
C LEU A 30 -10.45 -5.36 4.27
N ASP A 31 -11.33 -4.54 4.83
CA ASP A 31 -11.56 -3.19 4.32
C ASP A 31 -10.69 -2.20 5.10
N LEU A 32 -9.61 -1.77 4.46
CA LEU A 32 -8.67 -0.80 5.02
C LEU A 32 -8.79 0.54 4.29
N SER A 33 -9.94 0.79 3.65
CA SER A 33 -10.17 2.04 2.92
C SER A 33 -10.11 3.23 3.88
N GLY A 34 -9.43 4.28 3.45
CA GLY A 34 -9.27 5.50 4.23
C GLY A 34 -8.29 5.40 5.38
N PHE A 35 -7.63 4.26 5.58
CA PHE A 35 -6.66 4.09 6.67
C PHE A 35 -5.37 4.85 6.37
N ASP A 36 -4.81 5.47 7.40
CA ASP A 36 -3.46 6.02 7.34
C ASP A 36 -2.45 4.89 7.55
N LEU A 37 -1.95 4.37 6.45
CA LEU A 37 -0.92 3.33 6.42
C LEU A 37 0.39 3.89 5.87
N SER A 38 0.56 5.21 5.96
CA SER A 38 1.78 5.85 5.48
C SER A 38 2.99 5.27 6.20
N GLN A 39 4.02 4.93 5.42
CA GLN A 39 5.26 4.34 5.89
C GLN A 39 5.10 3.01 6.63
N ALA A 40 3.92 2.39 6.56
CA ALA A 40 3.66 1.12 7.22
C ALA A 40 4.57 0.02 6.66
N GLU A 41 5.00 -0.87 7.54
CA GLU A 41 5.76 -2.05 7.16
C GLU A 41 4.78 -3.16 6.76
N LEU A 42 4.69 -3.42 5.45
CA LEU A 42 3.76 -4.41 4.90
C LEU A 42 4.49 -5.47 4.07
N ARG A 43 5.82 -5.59 4.25
CA ARG A 43 6.58 -6.59 3.50
C ARG A 43 6.04 -7.99 3.75
N GLY A 44 5.79 -8.70 2.66
CA GLY A 44 5.31 -10.09 2.73
C GLY A 44 3.89 -10.26 3.25
N ALA A 45 3.15 -9.18 3.47
CA ALA A 45 1.77 -9.28 3.97
C ALA A 45 0.86 -9.94 2.94
N ASP A 46 -0.14 -10.67 3.43
CA ASP A 46 -1.18 -11.22 2.58
C ASP A 46 -2.30 -10.19 2.43
N LEU A 47 -2.30 -9.49 1.29
CA LEU A 47 -3.24 -8.42 1.00
C LEU A 47 -4.22 -8.81 -0.11
N ARG A 48 -4.41 -10.12 -0.32
CA ARG A 48 -5.32 -10.59 -1.38
C ARG A 48 -6.74 -10.11 -1.12
N GLY A 49 -7.30 -9.40 -2.10
CA GLY A 49 -8.67 -8.89 -1.99
C GLY A 49 -8.87 -7.79 -0.94
N THR A 50 -7.80 -7.30 -0.33
CA THR A 50 -7.88 -6.22 0.64
C THR A 50 -8.29 -4.93 -0.07
N GLN A 51 -9.17 -4.15 0.56
CA GLN A 51 -9.63 -2.89 0.00
C GLN A 51 -8.86 -1.73 0.61
N PHE A 52 -8.25 -0.91 -0.25
CA PHE A 52 -7.45 0.25 0.15
C PHE A 52 -7.98 1.54 -0.51
N CYS A 53 -9.27 1.62 -0.79
CA CYS A 53 -9.81 2.80 -1.46
C CYS A 53 -9.51 4.05 -0.65
N ASP A 54 -8.83 5.02 -1.26
CA ASP A 54 -8.45 6.30 -0.64
C ASP A 54 -7.56 6.15 0.61
N ALA A 55 -6.95 4.99 0.81
CA ALA A 55 -5.99 4.81 1.91
C ALA A 55 -4.71 5.57 1.63
N ASP A 56 -4.01 5.98 2.68
CA ASP A 56 -2.69 6.58 2.56
C ASP A 56 -1.63 5.48 2.70
N LEU A 57 -1.03 5.10 1.57
CA LEU A 57 0.07 4.12 1.52
C LEU A 57 1.38 4.80 1.13
N SER A 58 1.46 6.12 1.28
CA SER A 58 2.68 6.86 0.92
C SER A 58 3.86 6.36 1.75
N GLY A 59 4.97 6.10 1.09
CA GLY A 59 6.17 5.59 1.73
C GLY A 59 6.06 4.18 2.33
N ALA A 60 4.93 3.48 2.13
CA ALA A 60 4.76 2.14 2.69
C ALA A 60 5.71 1.14 2.04
N TYR A 61 6.12 0.13 2.80
CA TYR A 61 6.99 -0.95 2.34
C TYR A 61 6.13 -2.15 1.96
N LEU A 62 6.01 -2.40 0.65
CA LEU A 62 5.15 -3.45 0.11
C LEU A 62 5.93 -4.54 -0.63
N GLU A 63 7.25 -4.60 -0.40
CA GLU A 63 8.07 -5.63 -1.05
C GLU A 63 7.56 -7.03 -0.68
N GLY A 64 7.31 -7.84 -1.70
CA GLY A 64 6.85 -9.22 -1.51
C GLY A 64 5.42 -9.37 -1.01
N ALA A 65 4.69 -8.27 -0.82
CA ALA A 65 3.28 -8.35 -0.43
C ALA A 65 2.45 -8.94 -1.57
N ASN A 66 1.46 -9.75 -1.24
CA ASN A 66 0.58 -10.35 -2.23
C ASN A 66 -0.65 -9.45 -2.43
N LEU A 67 -0.71 -8.81 -3.61
CA LEU A 67 -1.77 -7.85 -3.93
C LEU A 67 -2.79 -8.39 -4.92
N PHE A 68 -2.93 -9.72 -4.99
CA PHE A 68 -3.89 -10.34 -5.91
C PHE A 68 -5.30 -9.83 -5.61
N LYS A 69 -5.94 -9.21 -6.61
CA LYS A 69 -7.29 -8.64 -6.50
C LYS A 69 -7.42 -7.56 -5.43
N ALA A 70 -6.34 -7.01 -4.91
CA ALA A 70 -6.43 -5.87 -4.00
C ALA A 70 -7.03 -4.67 -4.75
N VAL A 71 -7.89 -3.91 -4.07
CA VAL A 71 -8.56 -2.74 -4.63
C VAL A 71 -7.84 -1.49 -4.15
N LEU A 72 -7.20 -0.77 -5.08
CA LEU A 72 -6.33 0.35 -4.76
C LEU A 72 -6.86 1.71 -5.24
N ASP A 73 -8.11 1.78 -5.64
CA ASP A 73 -8.70 2.98 -6.22
C ASP A 73 -8.51 4.19 -5.29
N GLY A 74 -7.85 5.22 -5.79
CA GLY A 74 -7.62 6.45 -5.03
C GLY A 74 -6.58 6.37 -3.92
N ALA A 75 -5.97 5.20 -3.67
CA ALA A 75 -4.93 5.07 -2.65
C ALA A 75 -3.72 5.93 -3.03
N ASP A 76 -3.09 6.55 -2.05
CA ASP A 76 -1.89 7.36 -2.26
C ASP A 76 -0.66 6.48 -2.15
N LEU A 77 0.08 6.34 -3.26
CA LEU A 77 1.29 5.52 -3.33
C LEU A 77 2.56 6.35 -3.47
N ALA A 78 2.53 7.62 -3.09
CA ALA A 78 3.71 8.48 -3.20
C ALA A 78 4.90 7.85 -2.49
N GLY A 79 5.98 7.57 -3.23
CA GLY A 79 7.20 6.99 -2.67
C GLY A 79 7.05 5.59 -2.08
N ALA A 80 5.92 4.91 -2.30
CA ALA A 80 5.74 3.53 -1.82
C ALA A 80 6.75 2.60 -2.50
N ARG A 81 7.15 1.54 -1.80
CA ARG A 81 8.13 0.57 -2.29
C ARG A 81 7.42 -0.69 -2.73
N LEU A 82 7.34 -0.89 -4.04
CA LEU A 82 6.57 -1.98 -4.64
C LEU A 82 7.44 -3.08 -5.26
N TYR A 83 8.74 -3.07 -4.99
CA TYR A 83 9.64 -4.09 -5.57
C TYR A 83 9.21 -5.49 -5.15
N GLY A 84 9.06 -6.37 -6.12
CA GLY A 84 8.70 -7.76 -5.84
C GLY A 84 7.29 -7.95 -5.29
N ALA A 85 6.44 -6.92 -5.30
CA ALA A 85 5.04 -7.09 -4.94
C ALA A 85 4.39 -8.09 -5.90
N LEU A 86 3.63 -9.04 -5.34
CA LEU A 86 3.09 -10.15 -6.11
C LEU A 86 1.72 -9.80 -6.68
N PHE A 87 1.49 -10.18 -7.94
CA PHE A 87 0.18 -10.06 -8.61
C PHE A 87 -0.35 -8.63 -8.70
N LEU A 88 0.53 -7.64 -8.62
CA LEU A 88 0.19 -6.26 -8.89
C LEU A 88 0.33 -5.99 -10.40
N ASN A 89 -0.63 -5.28 -10.98
CA ASN A 89 -0.61 -4.96 -12.40
C ASN A 89 -0.90 -3.47 -12.64
N CYS A 90 -0.70 -3.03 -13.89
CA CYS A 90 -0.90 -1.62 -14.22
C CYS A 90 -2.33 -1.14 -14.03
N ALA A 91 -3.32 -2.00 -14.26
CA ALA A 91 -4.72 -1.62 -14.07
C ALA A 91 -5.01 -1.26 -12.61
N GLN A 92 -4.40 -1.99 -11.66
CA GLN A 92 -4.52 -1.67 -10.24
C GLN A 92 -3.76 -0.38 -9.89
N LEU A 93 -2.63 -0.15 -10.58
CA LEU A 93 -1.72 0.94 -10.23
C LEU A 93 -2.23 2.29 -10.72
N ILE A 94 -2.68 2.36 -11.97
CA ILE A 94 -3.03 3.65 -12.61
C ILE A 94 -4.25 4.34 -11.99
N VAL A 95 -5.04 3.64 -11.20
CA VAL A 95 -6.20 4.23 -10.49
C VAL A 95 -5.81 4.79 -9.12
N THR A 96 -4.53 4.67 -8.74
CA THR A 96 -4.02 5.21 -7.49
C THR A 96 -3.55 6.65 -7.69
N ARG A 97 -3.23 7.33 -6.57
CA ARG A 97 -2.66 8.68 -6.61
C ARG A 97 -1.15 8.59 -6.43
N ASN A 98 -0.41 9.40 -7.17
CA ASN A 98 1.04 9.56 -7.03
C ASN A 98 1.84 8.28 -7.28
N TRP A 99 1.27 7.32 -8.02
CA TRP A 99 1.93 6.04 -8.28
C TRP A 99 3.23 6.22 -9.09
N GLN A 100 3.35 7.31 -9.84
CA GLN A 100 4.52 7.55 -10.67
C GLN A 100 5.78 7.71 -9.82
N SER A 101 5.66 8.17 -8.57
CA SER A 101 6.79 8.31 -7.66
C SER A 101 7.07 7.04 -6.85
N ALA A 102 6.25 6.00 -6.98
CA ALA A 102 6.49 4.73 -6.31
C ALA A 102 7.69 4.00 -6.94
N PHE A 103 8.45 3.30 -6.11
CA PHE A 103 9.58 2.48 -6.57
C PHE A 103 9.03 1.13 -7.04
N ARG A 104 9.24 0.81 -8.31
CA ARG A 104 8.56 -0.30 -8.99
C ARG A 104 9.54 -1.11 -9.82
N ASP A 105 9.18 -2.37 -10.07
CA ASP A 105 9.90 -3.20 -11.04
C ASP A 105 9.58 -2.72 -12.46
N ASP A 106 10.45 -3.04 -13.42
CA ASP A 106 10.30 -2.61 -14.81
C ASP A 106 8.94 -2.99 -15.41
N ALA A 107 8.42 -4.16 -15.05
CA ALA A 107 7.13 -4.64 -15.52
C ALA A 107 5.97 -3.72 -15.10
N LEU A 108 6.18 -2.89 -14.09
CA LEU A 108 5.18 -1.94 -13.57
C LEU A 108 5.51 -0.49 -13.95
N ALA A 109 6.29 -0.26 -14.99
CA ALA A 109 6.53 1.10 -15.47
C ALA A 109 5.24 1.80 -15.88
N CYS A 110 4.32 1.08 -16.51
CA CYS A 110 2.97 1.56 -16.85
C CYS A 110 2.99 2.89 -17.61
N GLY A 111 4.01 3.11 -18.43
CA GLY A 111 4.14 4.32 -19.23
C GLY A 111 4.82 5.49 -18.54
N ALA A 112 5.32 5.32 -17.33
CA ALA A 112 6.01 6.39 -16.58
C ALA A 112 7.40 5.94 -16.16
N THR A 113 8.34 6.88 -16.09
CA THR A 113 9.71 6.60 -15.65
C THR A 113 9.70 6.14 -14.20
N ILE A 114 10.45 5.08 -13.93
CA ILE A 114 10.58 4.53 -12.56
C ILE A 114 11.67 5.32 -11.83
N PRO A 115 11.43 5.79 -10.58
CA PRO A 115 12.46 6.45 -9.80
C PRO A 115 13.64 5.53 -9.53
N ASP A 116 14.84 6.11 -9.44
CA ASP A 116 16.06 5.36 -9.12
C ASP A 116 15.99 4.79 -7.71
N ARG A 117 16.52 3.58 -7.55
CA ARG A 117 16.72 3.00 -6.21
C ARG A 117 17.81 3.76 -5.47
N LYS A 118 17.56 4.02 -4.21
CA LYS A 118 18.56 4.63 -3.34
C LYS A 118 18.87 3.74 -2.14
#